data_982c64b86b0271c68299a6f92be29779
#
_entry.id   982c64b86b0271c68299a6f92be29779
#
_cell.length_a   1.000
_cell.length_b   1.000
_cell.length_c   1.000
_cell.angle_alpha   90.00
_cell.angle_beta   90.00
_cell.angle_gamma   90.00
#
_symmetry.space_group_name_H-M   'P 1'
#
loop_
_entity.id
_entity.type
_entity.pdbx_description
1 polymer ?
#
loop_
_entity_poly.entity_id
_entity_poly.type
_entity_poly.pdbx_seq_one_letter_code
_entity_poly.pdbx_strand_id
1 'polypeptide(L)'
;MKTLKLSLLSLIALTFLGFKADETPLEKLLKQLAKITATYPQEKVHIHLDKPYYTVGEDIWLKAYLVTAEKNEPSLLSTVLYVDLIDNKNSIKKKITLSVDKGIASGNISLLDSLSSGMYRIRAYTNYMRNYNQDLFFEKFIAIGSVADNKIAKKVEDKKVEFGIQFFPEGGNLIGGIRSKVGFKAVTADGLGANLSGYIVNKNKEKVAEFTAEHAGMGIFAILPQSNEQYTAIVTLADNSIKSFKLPAVLESGHALAVNSTAENLSIRISSTADLVQGKDVFVVAQVNGIVYASFTSKVDKAILTANIAKKVFPTGIVQVSLFDANSKPIAERLVFVNHNDQLKIDVTNTTEAVTKKKANLALN
;
A
#
# COMPACT_ATOMS: atom_id res chain seq x y z
N MET A 1 59.66 -25.57 -31.17
CA MET A 1 59.33 -25.07 -29.83
C MET A 1 58.46 -23.79 -29.83
N LYS A 2 58.55 -22.86 -30.76
CA LYS A 2 57.69 -21.65 -30.82
C LYS A 2 56.25 -21.94 -31.20
N THR A 3 56.00 -22.86 -32.10
CA THR A 3 54.61 -23.28 -32.50
C THR A 3 53.86 -24.03 -31.41
N LEU A 4 54.56 -24.81 -30.57
CA LEU A 4 53.94 -25.53 -29.45
C LEU A 4 53.50 -24.58 -28.32
N LYS A 5 54.24 -23.49 -28.10
CA LYS A 5 53.90 -22.47 -27.09
C LYS A 5 52.70 -21.62 -27.57
N LEU A 6 52.53 -21.38 -28.87
CA LEU A 6 51.41 -20.61 -29.41
C LEU A 6 50.09 -21.40 -29.34
N SER A 7 50.14 -22.73 -29.60
CA SER A 7 48.99 -23.61 -29.50
C SER A 7 48.53 -23.81 -28.04
N LEU A 8 49.44 -23.84 -27.07
CA LEU A 8 49.13 -23.94 -25.64
C LEU A 8 48.48 -22.62 -25.12
N LEU A 9 48.97 -21.46 -25.60
CA LEU A 9 48.38 -20.17 -25.24
C LEU A 9 46.96 -20.01 -25.84
N SER A 10 46.71 -20.47 -27.08
CA SER A 10 45.35 -20.43 -27.68
C SER A 10 44.40 -21.41 -27.00
N LEU A 11 44.86 -22.56 -26.50
CA LEU A 11 44.03 -23.51 -25.75
C LEU A 11 43.63 -22.95 -24.38
N ILE A 12 44.55 -22.24 -23.69
CA ILE A 12 44.26 -21.56 -22.42
C ILE A 12 43.32 -20.39 -22.63
N ALA A 13 43.44 -19.63 -23.72
CA ALA A 13 42.49 -18.55 -24.06
C ALA A 13 41.08 -19.07 -24.39
N LEU A 14 40.95 -20.22 -25.05
CA LEU A 14 39.65 -20.84 -25.32
C LEU A 14 38.95 -21.37 -24.05
N THR A 15 39.72 -21.83 -23.04
CA THR A 15 39.12 -22.28 -21.77
C THR A 15 38.58 -21.14 -20.91
N PHE A 16 39.09 -19.91 -21.07
CA PHE A 16 38.54 -18.71 -20.39
C PHE A 16 37.28 -18.13 -21.03
N LEU A 17 36.96 -18.49 -22.29
CA LEU A 17 35.77 -17.99 -23.01
C LEU A 17 34.47 -18.81 -22.72
N GLY A 18 34.55 -19.91 -21.95
CA GLY A 18 33.50 -20.89 -21.80
C GLY A 18 32.70 -20.86 -20.48
N PHE A 19 33.16 -20.18 -19.44
CA PHE A 19 32.47 -20.13 -18.17
C PHE A 19 31.55 -18.91 -18.10
N LYS A 20 30.38 -19.01 -18.72
CA LYS A 20 29.24 -18.23 -18.23
C LYS A 20 28.86 -18.87 -16.89
N ALA A 21 29.13 -18.18 -15.80
CA ALA A 21 28.57 -18.58 -14.51
C ALA A 21 27.05 -18.65 -14.68
N ASP A 22 26.44 -19.78 -14.32
CA ASP A 22 25.00 -19.92 -14.33
C ASP A 22 24.40 -18.86 -13.40
N GLU A 23 23.37 -18.16 -13.90
CA GLU A 23 22.66 -17.15 -13.11
C GLU A 23 22.05 -17.79 -11.86
N THR A 24 22.30 -17.17 -10.72
CA THR A 24 21.67 -17.58 -9.47
C THR A 24 20.15 -17.40 -9.52
N PRO A 25 19.35 -18.15 -8.72
CA PRO A 25 17.91 -17.97 -8.66
C PRO A 25 17.49 -16.53 -8.32
N LEU A 26 18.25 -15.86 -7.43
CA LEU A 26 18.00 -14.45 -7.09
C LEU A 26 18.23 -13.53 -8.31
N GLU A 27 19.31 -13.70 -9.06
CA GLU A 27 19.58 -12.90 -10.27
C GLU A 27 18.48 -13.09 -11.33
N LYS A 28 18.01 -14.33 -11.53
CA LYS A 28 16.88 -14.61 -12.42
C LYS A 28 15.62 -13.89 -11.97
N LEU A 29 15.29 -13.93 -10.67
CA LEU A 29 14.16 -13.23 -10.08
C LEU A 29 14.25 -11.71 -10.30
N LEU A 30 15.41 -11.11 -10.00
CA LEU A 30 15.64 -9.68 -10.19
C LEU A 30 15.52 -9.23 -11.64
N LYS A 31 16.05 -10.03 -12.58
CA LYS A 31 15.89 -9.77 -14.02
C LYS A 31 14.42 -9.84 -14.47
N GLN A 32 13.66 -10.79 -13.95
CA GLN A 32 12.23 -10.91 -14.25
C GLN A 32 11.45 -9.70 -13.71
N LEU A 33 11.72 -9.26 -12.48
CA LEU A 33 11.10 -8.07 -11.89
C LEU A 33 11.42 -6.82 -12.71
N ALA A 34 12.69 -6.60 -13.04
CA ALA A 34 13.12 -5.47 -13.86
C ALA A 34 12.47 -5.49 -15.26
N LYS A 35 12.37 -6.68 -15.88
CA LYS A 35 11.72 -6.85 -17.18
C LYS A 35 10.23 -6.50 -17.12
N ILE A 36 9.50 -6.96 -16.08
CA ILE A 36 8.07 -6.66 -15.92
C ILE A 36 7.88 -5.15 -15.78
N THR A 37 8.62 -4.49 -14.90
CA THR A 37 8.54 -3.05 -14.67
C THR A 37 8.84 -2.25 -15.96
N ALA A 38 9.87 -2.63 -16.71
CA ALA A 38 10.23 -1.96 -17.96
C ALA A 38 9.23 -2.22 -19.11
N THR A 39 8.65 -3.43 -19.18
CA THR A 39 7.74 -3.81 -20.28
C THR A 39 6.32 -3.32 -20.05
N TYR A 40 5.90 -3.27 -18.78
CA TYR A 40 4.54 -2.93 -18.36
C TYR A 40 4.56 -1.80 -17.31
N PRO A 41 5.05 -0.59 -17.68
CA PRO A 41 5.06 0.55 -16.76
C PRO A 41 3.64 0.87 -16.32
N GLN A 42 3.45 1.17 -15.04
CA GLN A 42 2.16 1.54 -14.49
C GLN A 42 2.00 3.06 -14.46
N GLU A 43 0.78 3.54 -14.70
CA GLU A 43 0.41 4.94 -14.52
C GLU A 43 -0.26 5.15 -13.16
N LYS A 44 -0.05 6.31 -12.56
CA LYS A 44 -0.77 6.83 -11.41
C LYS A 44 -1.40 8.18 -11.77
N VAL A 45 -2.60 8.40 -11.27
CA VAL A 45 -3.28 9.68 -11.36
C VAL A 45 -3.38 10.30 -9.98
N HIS A 46 -3.09 11.59 -9.86
CA HIS A 46 -3.45 12.41 -8.72
C HIS A 46 -4.29 13.59 -9.19
N ILE A 47 -5.40 13.89 -8.49
CA ILE A 47 -6.24 15.05 -8.77
C ILE A 47 -6.18 16.01 -7.59
N HIS A 48 -5.82 17.25 -7.90
CA HIS A 48 -5.95 18.38 -7.01
C HIS A 48 -7.25 19.11 -7.32
N LEU A 49 -8.08 19.32 -6.31
CA LEU A 49 -9.36 20.04 -6.38
C LEU A 49 -9.17 21.42 -5.72
N ASP A 50 -9.92 22.39 -6.21
CA ASP A 50 -9.91 23.76 -5.69
C ASP A 50 -10.52 23.89 -4.28
N LYS A 51 -11.46 22.99 -3.92
CA LYS A 51 -12.13 22.99 -2.62
C LYS A 51 -12.29 21.57 -2.06
N PRO A 52 -12.43 21.41 -0.73
CA PRO A 52 -12.66 20.10 -0.12
C PRO A 52 -14.16 19.68 -0.13
N TYR A 53 -15.09 20.60 -0.39
CA TYR A 53 -16.54 20.36 -0.47
C TYR A 53 -17.18 21.34 -1.43
N TYR A 54 -18.38 21.04 -1.93
CA TYR A 54 -19.09 21.79 -2.97
C TYR A 54 -20.58 21.88 -2.67
N THR A 55 -21.25 22.81 -3.36
CA THR A 55 -22.71 22.93 -3.42
C THR A 55 -23.20 22.61 -4.83
N VAL A 56 -24.44 22.12 -4.95
CA VAL A 56 -25.09 21.99 -6.27
C VAL A 56 -25.08 23.33 -7.00
N GLY A 57 -24.95 23.33 -8.31
CA GLY A 57 -24.81 24.53 -9.13
C GLY A 57 -23.39 25.10 -9.21
N GLU A 58 -22.43 24.59 -8.42
CA GLU A 58 -21.02 24.99 -8.52
C GLU A 58 -20.25 24.14 -9.52
N ASP A 59 -19.08 24.65 -9.89
CA ASP A 59 -18.07 23.92 -10.65
C ASP A 59 -17.00 23.33 -9.71
N ILE A 60 -16.68 22.07 -9.89
CA ILE A 60 -15.49 21.45 -9.32
C ILE A 60 -14.33 21.71 -10.28
N TRP A 61 -13.44 22.63 -9.94
CA TRP A 61 -12.21 22.84 -10.70
C TRP A 61 -11.16 21.82 -10.29
N LEU A 62 -10.51 21.22 -11.27
CA LEU A 62 -9.53 20.19 -11.02
C LEU A 62 -8.28 20.36 -11.89
N LYS A 63 -7.16 19.97 -11.32
CA LYS A 63 -5.90 19.74 -12.02
C LYS A 63 -5.45 18.32 -11.74
N ALA A 64 -5.21 17.55 -12.79
CA ALA A 64 -4.77 16.18 -12.72
C ALA A 64 -3.30 16.07 -13.11
N TYR A 65 -2.61 15.17 -12.42
CA TYR A 65 -1.23 14.80 -12.68
C TYR A 65 -1.20 13.31 -12.98
N LEU A 66 -0.74 12.96 -14.18
CA LEU A 66 -0.55 11.60 -14.64
C LEU A 66 0.94 11.31 -14.65
N VAL A 67 1.37 10.36 -13.85
CA VAL A 67 2.79 10.03 -13.68
C VAL A 67 3.03 8.53 -13.83
N THR A 68 4.27 8.15 -14.12
CA THR A 68 4.71 6.76 -14.03
C THR A 68 4.78 6.35 -12.55
N ALA A 69 4.33 5.12 -12.25
CA ALA A 69 4.28 4.64 -10.87
C ALA A 69 5.67 4.51 -10.23
N GLU A 70 6.66 4.14 -11.04
CA GLU A 70 8.01 3.81 -10.59
C GLU A 70 8.75 5.03 -10.02
N LYS A 71 8.70 6.17 -10.77
CA LYS A 71 9.51 7.36 -10.46
C LYS A 71 8.70 8.60 -10.16
N ASN A 72 7.36 8.54 -10.32
CA ASN A 72 6.48 9.72 -10.27
C ASN A 72 6.85 10.80 -11.29
N GLU A 73 7.48 10.45 -12.41
CA GLU A 73 7.77 11.33 -13.54
C GLU A 73 6.52 11.47 -14.41
N PRO A 74 6.30 12.63 -15.09
CA PRO A 74 5.17 12.81 -15.99
C PRO A 74 5.06 11.66 -17.01
N SER A 75 3.89 11.02 -17.08
CA SER A 75 3.66 9.93 -18.05
C SER A 75 3.37 10.48 -19.42
N LEU A 76 3.96 9.85 -20.44
CA LEU A 76 3.68 10.10 -21.84
C LEU A 76 2.91 8.95 -22.50
N LEU A 77 2.47 7.95 -21.74
CA LEU A 77 1.79 6.76 -22.26
C LEU A 77 0.35 7.06 -22.68
N SER A 78 -0.35 7.91 -21.91
CA SER A 78 -1.74 8.24 -22.16
C SER A 78 -1.93 9.73 -22.38
N THR A 79 -2.73 10.07 -23.39
CA THR A 79 -3.09 11.45 -23.74
C THR A 79 -4.51 11.82 -23.35
N VAL A 80 -5.25 10.87 -22.75
CA VAL A 80 -6.67 11.03 -22.36
C VAL A 80 -6.87 10.54 -20.94
N LEU A 81 -7.48 11.39 -20.10
CA LEU A 81 -7.90 11.08 -18.75
C LEU A 81 -9.43 11.09 -18.66
N TYR A 82 -10.01 10.03 -18.15
CA TYR A 82 -11.43 9.92 -17.82
C TYR A 82 -11.64 10.26 -16.36
N VAL A 83 -12.64 11.09 -16.08
CA VAL A 83 -13.02 11.45 -14.69
C VAL A 83 -14.52 11.25 -14.54
N ASP A 84 -14.91 10.42 -13.59
CA ASP A 84 -16.29 10.09 -13.26
C ASP A 84 -16.66 10.71 -11.90
N LEU A 85 -17.83 11.35 -11.80
CA LEU A 85 -18.50 11.73 -10.57
C LEU A 85 -19.57 10.68 -10.26
N ILE A 86 -19.42 9.97 -9.14
CA ILE A 86 -20.20 8.79 -8.78
C ILE A 86 -20.93 9.07 -7.46
N ASP A 87 -22.23 8.74 -7.38
CA ASP A 87 -23.01 8.89 -6.17
C ASP A 87 -22.83 7.73 -5.18
N ASN A 88 -23.47 7.82 -4.02
CA ASN A 88 -23.43 6.79 -2.96
C ASN A 88 -24.13 5.47 -3.34
N LYS A 89 -24.83 5.43 -4.48
CA LYS A 89 -25.44 4.22 -5.07
C LYS A 89 -24.58 3.61 -6.17
N ASN A 90 -23.32 4.06 -6.31
CA ASN A 90 -22.40 3.69 -7.38
C ASN A 90 -22.87 4.04 -8.80
N SER A 91 -23.78 5.03 -8.94
CA SER A 91 -24.25 5.53 -10.23
C SER A 91 -23.38 6.69 -10.71
N ILE A 92 -22.91 6.64 -11.95
CA ILE A 92 -22.17 7.76 -12.57
C ILE A 92 -23.13 8.87 -12.88
N LYS A 93 -22.96 10.04 -12.26
CA LYS A 93 -23.77 11.24 -12.47
C LYS A 93 -23.19 12.17 -13.54
N LYS A 94 -21.88 12.19 -13.64
CA LYS A 94 -21.19 12.96 -14.66
C LYS A 94 -19.91 12.21 -15.07
N LYS A 95 -19.62 12.26 -16.34
CA LYS A 95 -18.35 11.78 -16.91
C LYS A 95 -17.75 12.89 -17.75
N ILE A 96 -16.49 13.19 -17.55
CA ILE A 96 -15.75 14.11 -18.38
C ILE A 96 -14.49 13.40 -18.93
N THR A 97 -14.03 13.89 -20.05
CA THR A 97 -12.82 13.43 -20.73
C THR A 97 -11.89 14.62 -20.88
N LEU A 98 -10.67 14.50 -20.42
CA LEU A 98 -9.67 15.56 -20.42
C LEU A 98 -8.50 15.17 -21.30
N SER A 99 -8.00 16.14 -22.08
CA SER A 99 -6.73 15.99 -22.79
C SER A 99 -5.58 16.10 -21.81
N VAL A 100 -4.64 15.19 -21.91
CA VAL A 100 -3.41 15.17 -21.10
C VAL A 100 -2.25 15.64 -21.97
N ASP A 101 -1.60 16.71 -21.55
CA ASP A 101 -0.36 17.20 -22.15
C ASP A 101 0.79 17.07 -21.15
N LYS A 102 1.82 16.31 -21.53
CA LYS A 102 3.02 16.06 -20.69
C LYS A 102 2.67 15.66 -19.26
N GLY A 103 1.70 14.76 -19.09
CA GLY A 103 1.25 14.26 -17.80
C GLY A 103 0.36 15.23 -17.00
N ILE A 104 -0.12 16.31 -17.60
CA ILE A 104 -0.98 17.30 -16.93
C ILE A 104 -2.31 17.41 -17.68
N ALA A 105 -3.41 17.45 -16.92
CA ALA A 105 -4.73 17.79 -17.45
C ALA A 105 -5.43 18.77 -16.49
N SER A 106 -6.30 19.61 -17.04
CA SER A 106 -7.10 20.55 -16.25
C SER A 106 -8.51 20.58 -16.81
N GLY A 107 -9.48 20.82 -15.95
CA GLY A 107 -10.88 20.93 -16.33
C GLY A 107 -11.79 21.21 -15.16
N ASN A 108 -13.09 21.08 -15.41
CA ASN A 108 -14.11 21.25 -14.39
C ASN A 108 -15.25 20.22 -14.55
N ILE A 109 -15.93 19.96 -13.45
CA ILE A 109 -17.18 19.21 -13.42
C ILE A 109 -18.26 20.16 -12.94
N SER A 110 -19.18 20.57 -13.83
CA SER A 110 -20.33 21.39 -13.44
C SER A 110 -21.37 20.52 -12.72
N LEU A 111 -21.69 20.89 -11.50
CA LEU A 111 -22.68 20.22 -10.66
C LEU A 111 -24.07 20.73 -11.02
N LEU A 112 -24.92 19.84 -11.49
CA LEU A 112 -26.32 20.18 -11.81
C LEU A 112 -27.10 20.46 -10.55
N ASP A 113 -28.02 21.42 -10.57
CA ASP A 113 -28.95 21.75 -9.46
C ASP A 113 -29.81 20.55 -9.06
N SER A 114 -30.01 19.59 -9.98
CA SER A 114 -30.82 18.38 -9.75
C SER A 114 -30.03 17.28 -8.98
N LEU A 115 -28.76 17.49 -8.66
CA LEU A 115 -28.01 16.52 -7.86
C LEU A 115 -28.50 16.54 -6.41
N SER A 116 -28.63 15.37 -5.82
CA SER A 116 -28.95 15.22 -4.41
C SER A 116 -27.73 15.56 -3.54
N SER A 117 -27.95 16.14 -2.37
CA SER A 117 -26.88 16.29 -1.37
C SER A 117 -26.39 14.92 -0.89
N GLY A 118 -25.12 14.83 -0.60
CA GLY A 118 -24.51 13.61 -0.10
C GLY A 118 -23.02 13.49 -0.38
N MET A 119 -22.50 12.30 -0.08
CA MET A 119 -21.13 11.95 -0.42
C MET A 119 -21.08 11.43 -1.85
N TYR A 120 -20.17 11.99 -2.61
CA TYR A 120 -19.84 11.58 -3.97
C TYR A 120 -18.40 11.11 -4.03
N ARG A 121 -18.11 10.31 -5.05
CA ARG A 121 -16.75 9.82 -5.31
C ARG A 121 -16.30 10.33 -6.67
N ILE A 122 -15.16 11.02 -6.71
CA ILE A 122 -14.44 11.32 -7.95
C ILE A 122 -13.51 10.14 -8.19
N ARG A 123 -13.64 9.54 -9.37
CA ARG A 123 -12.76 8.48 -9.88
C ARG A 123 -12.06 8.97 -11.13
N ALA A 124 -10.75 8.75 -11.24
CA ALA A 124 -10.02 9.10 -12.45
C ALA A 124 -9.08 7.97 -12.89
N TYR A 125 -9.02 7.75 -14.19
CA TYR A 125 -8.25 6.68 -14.79
C TYR A 125 -7.98 6.96 -16.27
N THR A 126 -6.91 6.35 -16.81
CA THR A 126 -6.65 6.27 -18.24
C THR A 126 -7.17 4.95 -18.81
N ASN A 127 -7.31 4.86 -20.12
CA ASN A 127 -7.67 3.59 -20.74
C ASN A 127 -6.56 2.53 -20.54
N TYR A 128 -5.29 2.96 -20.47
CA TYR A 128 -4.16 2.10 -20.18
C TYR A 128 -4.23 1.49 -18.76
N MET A 129 -4.63 2.27 -17.76
CA MET A 129 -4.78 1.79 -16.37
C MET A 129 -5.82 0.67 -16.23
N ARG A 130 -6.77 0.54 -17.16
CA ARG A 130 -7.77 -0.52 -17.17
C ARG A 130 -7.20 -1.93 -17.45
N ASN A 131 -5.94 -2.02 -17.90
CA ASN A 131 -5.24 -3.30 -18.03
C ASN A 131 -4.82 -3.87 -16.67
N TYR A 132 -4.94 -3.08 -15.59
CA TYR A 132 -4.59 -3.43 -14.22
C TYR A 132 -5.83 -3.48 -13.34
N ASN A 133 -5.64 -3.74 -12.04
CA ASN A 133 -6.74 -3.70 -11.07
C ASN A 133 -7.30 -2.27 -10.93
N GLN A 134 -8.63 -2.15 -10.84
CA GLN A 134 -9.33 -0.88 -10.62
C GLN A 134 -8.95 -0.20 -9.29
N ASP A 135 -8.40 -0.93 -8.33
CA ASP A 135 -7.87 -0.38 -7.07
C ASP A 135 -6.72 0.61 -7.30
N LEU A 136 -6.12 0.61 -8.50
CA LEU A 136 -5.08 1.58 -8.90
C LEU A 136 -5.65 2.90 -9.44
N PHE A 137 -6.96 2.99 -9.66
CA PHE A 137 -7.59 4.23 -10.09
C PHE A 137 -7.53 5.26 -8.97
N PHE A 138 -7.42 6.52 -9.33
CA PHE A 138 -7.58 7.59 -8.34
C PHE A 138 -9.03 7.63 -7.85
N GLU A 139 -9.23 7.65 -6.54
CA GLU A 139 -10.53 7.85 -5.92
C GLU A 139 -10.43 8.87 -4.79
N LYS A 140 -11.39 9.80 -4.76
CA LYS A 140 -11.53 10.77 -3.69
C LYS A 140 -12.99 11.02 -3.38
N PHE A 141 -13.36 10.90 -2.11
CA PHE A 141 -14.69 11.26 -1.64
C PHE A 141 -14.79 12.75 -1.38
N ILE A 142 -15.91 13.35 -1.81
CA ILE A 142 -16.23 14.76 -1.62
C ILE A 142 -17.68 14.89 -1.14
N ALA A 143 -17.93 15.88 -0.28
CA ALA A 143 -19.30 16.23 0.11
C ALA A 143 -19.88 17.25 -0.88
N ILE A 144 -21.09 16.99 -1.36
CA ILE A 144 -21.88 17.95 -2.15
C ILE A 144 -23.14 18.25 -1.33
N GLY A 145 -23.34 19.53 -0.97
CA GLY A 145 -24.49 20.03 -0.25
C GLY A 145 -25.49 20.73 -1.16
N SER A 146 -26.69 21.00 -0.65
CA SER A 146 -27.68 21.86 -1.28
C SER A 146 -28.13 22.95 -0.32
N VAL A 147 -28.27 24.16 -0.81
CA VAL A 147 -28.82 25.27 -0.02
C VAL A 147 -30.28 24.98 0.42
N ALA A 148 -31.00 24.14 -0.33
CA ALA A 148 -32.34 23.70 0.01
C ALA A 148 -32.40 22.69 1.18
N ASP A 149 -31.28 22.07 1.54
CA ASP A 149 -31.20 21.10 2.64
C ASP A 149 -31.02 21.78 4.01
N ASN A 150 -31.85 22.77 4.32
CA ASN A 150 -31.99 23.36 5.67
C ASN A 150 -32.47 22.34 6.72
N LYS A 151 -32.35 21.05 6.47
CA LYS A 151 -32.59 19.99 7.44
C LYS A 151 -31.35 19.88 8.31
N ILE A 152 -31.40 20.51 9.49
CA ILE A 152 -30.61 20.14 10.66
C ILE A 152 -30.33 18.62 10.57
N ALA A 153 -29.10 18.26 10.55
CA ALA A 153 -28.69 16.85 10.52
C ALA A 153 -29.61 16.08 11.50
N LYS A 154 -30.47 15.22 10.97
CA LYS A 154 -31.27 14.35 11.82
C LYS A 154 -30.25 13.62 12.68
N LYS A 155 -30.37 13.81 14.02
CA LYS A 155 -29.68 13.02 15.01
C LYS A 155 -29.78 11.57 14.52
N VAL A 156 -28.65 10.98 14.19
CA VAL A 156 -28.58 9.59 13.74
C VAL A 156 -29.22 8.80 14.87
N GLU A 157 -30.41 8.28 14.66
CA GLU A 157 -30.99 7.31 15.58
C GLU A 157 -29.98 6.17 15.69
N ASP A 158 -29.80 5.64 16.89
CA ASP A 158 -28.94 4.51 17.21
C ASP A 158 -29.37 3.25 16.43
N LYS A 159 -29.13 3.27 15.13
CA LYS A 159 -29.20 2.06 14.31
C LYS A 159 -28.07 1.17 14.79
N LYS A 160 -28.39 -0.09 15.10
CA LYS A 160 -27.38 -1.13 15.35
C LYS A 160 -26.27 -0.98 14.32
N VAL A 161 -25.10 -0.55 14.78
CA VAL A 161 -23.97 -0.29 13.88
C VAL A 161 -23.51 -1.64 13.35
N GLU A 162 -23.85 -1.94 12.10
CA GLU A 162 -23.24 -3.06 11.39
C GLU A 162 -21.80 -2.69 11.08
N PHE A 163 -20.88 -3.56 11.45
CA PHE A 163 -19.46 -3.40 11.17
C PHE A 163 -18.82 -4.73 10.77
N GLY A 164 -17.77 -4.64 9.97
CA GLY A 164 -16.87 -5.72 9.66
C GLY A 164 -15.50 -5.51 10.32
N ILE A 165 -14.83 -6.59 10.65
CA ILE A 165 -13.45 -6.55 11.13
C ILE A 165 -12.60 -7.54 10.33
N GLN A 166 -11.40 -7.12 9.96
CA GLN A 166 -10.40 -7.94 9.28
C GLN A 166 -9.12 -7.95 10.09
N PHE A 167 -8.41 -9.08 10.06
CA PHE A 167 -7.17 -9.30 10.78
C PHE A 167 -6.03 -9.55 9.80
N PHE A 168 -4.88 -8.93 10.05
CA PHE A 168 -3.72 -8.92 9.18
C PHE A 168 -2.47 -9.33 9.97
N PRO A 169 -2.13 -10.64 10.00
CA PRO A 169 -0.87 -11.09 10.59
C PRO A 169 0.33 -10.44 9.88
N GLU A 170 1.33 -10.03 10.65
CA GLU A 170 2.57 -9.47 10.10
C GLU A 170 3.27 -10.51 9.23
N GLY A 171 3.56 -10.13 7.96
CA GLY A 171 4.10 -11.05 6.96
C GLY A 171 3.07 -11.90 6.22
N GLY A 172 1.77 -11.80 6.59
CA GLY A 172 0.65 -12.42 5.87
C GLY A 172 0.01 -13.63 6.57
N ASN A 173 0.77 -14.45 7.30
CA ASN A 173 0.26 -15.68 7.90
C ASN A 173 0.52 -15.77 9.40
N LEU A 174 -0.38 -16.44 10.14
CA LEU A 174 -0.12 -16.95 11.49
C LEU A 174 0.58 -18.30 11.38
N ILE A 175 1.71 -18.46 12.07
CA ILE A 175 2.51 -19.70 12.03
C ILE A 175 2.64 -20.24 13.46
N GLY A 176 2.32 -21.49 13.65
CA GLY A 176 2.37 -22.17 14.95
C GLY A 176 3.76 -22.07 15.59
N GLY A 177 3.82 -21.71 16.87
CA GLY A 177 5.06 -21.53 17.61
C GLY A 177 5.85 -20.25 17.32
N ILE A 178 5.40 -19.41 16.37
CA ILE A 178 6.07 -18.15 16.03
C ILE A 178 5.23 -16.97 16.48
N ARG A 179 5.75 -16.17 17.45
CA ARG A 179 5.07 -14.96 17.93
C ARG A 179 4.87 -13.97 16.77
N SER A 180 3.64 -13.54 16.55
CA SER A 180 3.24 -12.63 15.47
C SER A 180 2.55 -11.40 16.04
N LYS A 181 2.77 -10.23 15.40
CA LYS A 181 1.88 -9.07 15.52
C LYS A 181 0.73 -9.24 14.54
N VAL A 182 -0.46 -8.88 14.97
CA VAL A 182 -1.65 -8.89 14.12
C VAL A 182 -2.25 -7.51 14.13
N GLY A 183 -2.27 -6.86 12.96
CA GLY A 183 -3.04 -5.67 12.74
C GLY A 183 -4.51 -6.02 12.56
N PHE A 184 -5.42 -5.09 12.88
CA PHE A 184 -6.82 -5.22 12.51
C PHE A 184 -7.39 -3.89 12.02
N LYS A 185 -8.44 -4.00 11.21
CA LYS A 185 -9.24 -2.87 10.74
C LYS A 185 -10.71 -3.21 10.89
N ALA A 186 -11.42 -2.39 11.64
CA ALA A 186 -12.85 -2.46 11.81
C ALA A 186 -13.53 -1.26 11.14
N VAL A 187 -14.52 -1.51 10.29
CA VAL A 187 -15.25 -0.48 9.57
C VAL A 187 -16.76 -0.70 9.71
N THR A 188 -17.48 0.37 9.86
CA THR A 188 -18.95 0.40 9.86
C THR A 188 -19.47 0.35 8.41
N ALA A 189 -20.75 0.11 8.24
CA ALA A 189 -21.39 0.01 6.92
C ALA A 189 -21.24 1.26 6.04
N ASP A 190 -21.04 2.43 6.64
CA ASP A 190 -20.75 3.69 5.97
C ASP A 190 -19.26 3.92 5.65
N GLY A 191 -18.39 2.93 5.95
CA GLY A 191 -16.97 2.96 5.66
C GLY A 191 -16.12 3.71 6.70
N LEU A 192 -16.72 4.21 7.78
CA LEU A 192 -15.97 4.86 8.86
C LEU A 192 -15.32 3.84 9.79
N GLY A 193 -14.26 4.25 10.48
CA GLY A 193 -13.61 3.40 11.47
C GLY A 193 -14.49 3.16 12.71
N ALA A 194 -14.66 1.92 13.10
CA ALA A 194 -15.40 1.55 14.29
C ALA A 194 -14.51 1.58 15.53
N ASN A 195 -14.91 2.34 16.56
CA ASN A 195 -14.27 2.27 17.87
C ASN A 195 -14.76 1.02 18.60
N LEU A 196 -13.84 0.12 18.86
CA LEU A 196 -14.15 -1.14 19.54
C LEU A 196 -12.96 -1.65 20.35
N SER A 197 -13.26 -2.50 21.30
CA SER A 197 -12.29 -3.28 22.04
C SER A 197 -12.72 -4.75 22.09
N GLY A 198 -11.81 -5.62 22.42
CA GLY A 198 -12.11 -7.03 22.47
C GLY A 198 -10.94 -7.87 22.98
N TYR A 199 -11.12 -9.16 22.91
CA TYR A 199 -10.09 -10.11 23.27
C TYR A 199 -10.13 -11.31 22.33
N ILE A 200 -9.00 -12.01 22.25
CA ILE A 200 -8.84 -13.21 21.44
C ILE A 200 -8.94 -14.42 22.36
N VAL A 201 -9.70 -15.42 21.93
CA VAL A 201 -9.80 -16.72 22.62
C VAL A 201 -9.34 -17.85 21.70
N ASN A 202 -8.80 -18.91 22.33
CA ASN A 202 -8.53 -20.18 21.66
C ASN A 202 -9.80 -21.07 21.58
N LYS A 203 -9.69 -22.29 21.06
CA LYS A 203 -10.81 -23.26 20.96
C LYS A 203 -11.41 -23.63 22.32
N ASN A 204 -10.63 -23.55 23.40
CA ASN A 204 -11.09 -23.84 24.77
C ASN A 204 -11.75 -22.60 25.41
N LYS A 205 -11.93 -21.50 24.69
CA LYS A 205 -12.44 -20.20 25.16
C LYS A 205 -11.52 -19.48 26.17
N GLU A 206 -10.26 -19.88 26.24
CA GLU A 206 -9.27 -19.22 27.09
C GLU A 206 -8.79 -17.93 26.40
N LYS A 207 -8.71 -16.84 27.15
CA LYS A 207 -8.24 -15.54 26.67
C LYS A 207 -6.73 -15.56 26.46
N VAL A 208 -6.27 -15.23 25.23
CA VAL A 208 -4.85 -15.27 24.87
C VAL A 208 -4.28 -13.90 24.49
N ALA A 209 -5.12 -12.93 24.17
CA ALA A 209 -4.71 -11.54 23.87
C ALA A 209 -5.88 -10.58 24.05
N GLU A 210 -5.57 -9.29 24.17
CA GLU A 210 -6.55 -8.19 24.14
C GLU A 210 -6.20 -7.23 23.02
N PHE A 211 -7.21 -6.48 22.54
CA PHE A 211 -7.00 -5.44 21.53
C PHE A 211 -8.00 -4.30 21.70
N THR A 212 -7.58 -3.11 21.26
CA THR A 212 -8.40 -1.90 21.25
C THR A 212 -8.09 -1.12 19.98
N ALA A 213 -9.12 -0.53 19.36
CA ALA A 213 -8.94 0.38 18.24
C ALA A 213 -8.30 1.69 18.73
N GLU A 214 -7.15 2.04 18.17
CA GLU A 214 -6.37 3.23 18.52
C GLU A 214 -6.70 4.41 17.61
N HIS A 215 -6.89 4.16 16.33
CA HIS A 215 -7.17 5.20 15.33
C HIS A 215 -8.02 4.67 14.19
N ALA A 216 -9.13 5.35 13.88
CA ALA A 216 -9.99 5.06 12.72
C ALA A 216 -10.35 3.57 12.56
N GLY A 217 -10.66 2.88 13.66
CA GLY A 217 -10.99 1.45 13.68
C GLY A 217 -9.78 0.51 13.51
N MET A 218 -8.57 1.03 13.56
CA MET A 218 -7.33 0.25 13.45
C MET A 218 -6.66 0.08 14.81
N GLY A 219 -6.01 -1.06 14.98
CA GLY A 219 -5.15 -1.35 16.12
C GLY A 219 -4.28 -2.57 15.87
N ILE A 220 -3.50 -2.93 16.86
CA ILE A 220 -2.59 -4.08 16.81
C ILE A 220 -2.66 -4.88 18.12
N PHE A 221 -2.40 -6.17 18.02
CA PHE A 221 -2.13 -7.02 19.17
C PHE A 221 -1.04 -8.03 18.84
N ALA A 222 -0.52 -8.73 19.83
CA ALA A 222 0.45 -9.79 19.64
C ALA A 222 -0.11 -11.11 20.15
N ILE A 223 0.18 -12.20 19.43
CA ILE A 223 -0.22 -13.56 19.76
C ILE A 223 0.93 -14.53 19.52
N LEU A 224 1.00 -15.60 20.33
CA LEU A 224 1.83 -16.77 20.05
C LEU A 224 0.89 -17.93 19.64
N PRO A 225 0.61 -18.07 18.34
CA PRO A 225 -0.31 -19.09 17.87
C PRO A 225 0.26 -20.49 18.11
N GLN A 226 -0.61 -21.43 18.45
CA GLN A 226 -0.26 -22.85 18.57
C GLN A 226 -0.72 -23.59 17.32
N SER A 227 0.04 -24.61 16.89
CA SER A 227 -0.37 -25.47 15.79
C SER A 227 -1.71 -26.14 16.08
N ASN A 228 -2.51 -26.34 15.03
CA ASN A 228 -3.85 -26.97 15.14
C ASN A 228 -4.85 -26.20 16.04
N GLU A 229 -4.63 -24.88 16.20
CA GLU A 229 -5.49 -24.00 16.99
C GLU A 229 -6.32 -23.07 16.09
N GLN A 230 -7.55 -22.79 16.50
CA GLN A 230 -8.42 -21.80 15.88
C GLN A 230 -8.69 -20.68 16.89
N TYR A 231 -8.37 -19.46 16.48
CA TYR A 231 -8.58 -18.28 17.32
C TYR A 231 -9.83 -17.51 16.89
N THR A 232 -10.51 -16.95 17.87
CA THR A 232 -11.72 -16.14 17.68
C THR A 232 -11.58 -14.82 18.44
N ALA A 233 -11.84 -13.72 17.76
CA ALA A 233 -11.96 -12.42 18.37
C ALA A 233 -13.37 -12.25 18.94
N ILE A 234 -13.48 -11.88 20.20
CA ILE A 234 -14.71 -11.48 20.88
C ILE A 234 -14.68 -9.97 21.00
N VAL A 235 -15.60 -9.29 20.36
CA VAL A 235 -15.66 -7.82 20.26
C VAL A 235 -16.84 -7.31 21.04
N THR A 236 -16.61 -6.35 21.92
CA THR A 236 -17.65 -5.60 22.62
C THR A 236 -17.86 -4.26 21.93
N LEU A 237 -19.08 -3.93 21.60
CA LEU A 237 -19.49 -2.67 20.98
C LEU A 237 -19.86 -1.62 22.04
N ALA A 238 -19.99 -0.37 21.62
CA ALA A 238 -20.41 0.73 22.49
C ALA A 238 -21.81 0.53 23.10
N ASP A 239 -22.71 -0.23 22.42
CA ASP A 239 -24.03 -0.63 22.91
C ASP A 239 -24.00 -1.89 23.81
N ASN A 240 -22.80 -2.35 24.23
CA ASN A 240 -22.53 -3.58 24.97
C ASN A 240 -22.92 -4.88 24.22
N SER A 241 -23.25 -4.82 22.96
CA SER A 241 -23.44 -6.04 22.17
C SER A 241 -22.11 -6.73 21.92
N ILE A 242 -22.15 -8.07 21.85
CA ILE A 242 -20.97 -8.92 21.64
C ILE A 242 -21.06 -9.57 20.27
N LYS A 243 -19.98 -9.47 19.49
CA LYS A 243 -19.83 -10.18 18.23
C LYS A 243 -18.53 -10.99 18.22
N SER A 244 -18.53 -12.09 17.47
CA SER A 244 -17.36 -12.95 17.32
C SER A 244 -16.91 -13.06 15.87
N PHE A 245 -15.58 -13.04 15.65
CA PHE A 245 -14.95 -13.11 14.35
C PHE A 245 -13.78 -14.08 14.38
N LYS A 246 -13.67 -14.95 13.39
CA LYS A 246 -12.55 -15.88 13.28
C LYS A 246 -11.28 -15.14 12.83
N LEU A 247 -10.15 -15.45 13.43
CA LEU A 247 -8.85 -15.05 12.92
C LEU A 247 -8.46 -15.92 11.72
N PRO A 248 -7.47 -15.48 10.90
CA PRO A 248 -6.86 -16.33 9.90
C PRO A 248 -6.38 -17.66 10.49
N ALA A 249 -6.42 -18.72 9.69
CA ALA A 249 -5.98 -20.05 10.11
C ALA A 249 -4.48 -20.04 10.47
N VAL A 250 -4.11 -20.87 11.43
CA VAL A 250 -2.72 -21.06 11.83
C VAL A 250 -2.10 -22.13 10.92
N LEU A 251 -0.97 -21.80 10.28
CA LEU A 251 -0.17 -22.77 9.54
C LEU A 251 0.75 -23.52 10.48
N GLU A 252 0.89 -24.82 10.26
CA GLU A 252 1.77 -25.67 11.07
C GLU A 252 3.24 -25.45 10.79
N SER A 253 3.57 -25.14 9.54
CA SER A 253 4.93 -24.91 9.04
C SER A 253 4.98 -23.65 8.19
N GLY A 254 6.08 -22.89 8.30
CA GLY A 254 6.26 -21.68 7.49
C GLY A 254 7.38 -20.78 7.96
N HIS A 255 7.54 -19.69 7.20
CA HIS A 255 8.44 -18.59 7.52
C HIS A 255 7.61 -17.35 7.83
N ALA A 256 7.86 -16.70 8.95
CA ALA A 256 7.29 -15.39 9.29
C ALA A 256 8.30 -14.29 9.02
N LEU A 257 7.85 -13.21 8.37
CA LEU A 257 8.64 -12.02 8.09
C LEU A 257 8.17 -10.87 8.98
N ALA A 258 9.07 -10.32 9.78
CA ALA A 258 8.85 -9.08 10.51
C ALA A 258 9.87 -8.03 10.07
N VAL A 259 9.41 -6.79 9.93
CA VAL A 259 10.27 -5.64 9.58
C VAL A 259 10.01 -4.52 10.56
N ASN A 260 11.03 -4.18 11.35
CA ASN A 260 10.99 -3.07 12.29
C ASN A 260 11.79 -1.88 11.73
N SER A 261 11.15 -0.70 11.76
CA SER A 261 11.80 0.56 11.36
C SER A 261 12.48 1.17 12.58
N THR A 262 13.81 1.24 12.58
CA THR A 262 14.61 1.98 13.55
C THR A 262 14.92 3.38 13.03
N ALA A 263 15.73 4.17 13.73
CA ALA A 263 16.16 5.48 13.22
C ALA A 263 16.84 5.37 11.85
N GLU A 264 17.84 4.49 11.72
CA GLU A 264 18.72 4.42 10.56
C GLU A 264 18.42 3.23 9.63
N ASN A 265 17.78 2.17 10.13
CA ASN A 265 17.69 0.90 9.42
C ASN A 265 16.26 0.34 9.40
N LEU A 266 15.98 -0.46 8.38
CA LEU A 266 14.95 -1.47 8.39
C LEU A 266 15.57 -2.77 8.91
N SER A 267 15.17 -3.20 10.11
CA SER A 267 15.60 -4.45 10.72
C SER A 267 14.65 -5.57 10.32
N ILE A 268 15.15 -6.49 9.53
CA ILE A 268 14.43 -7.63 8.98
C ILE A 268 14.67 -8.83 9.89
N ARG A 269 13.59 -9.51 10.27
CA ARG A 269 13.65 -10.77 11.02
C ARG A 269 12.82 -11.81 10.28
N ILE A 270 13.45 -12.93 9.96
CA ILE A 270 12.83 -14.12 9.39
C ILE A 270 12.83 -15.18 10.50
N SER A 271 11.64 -15.65 10.86
CA SER A 271 11.48 -16.75 11.84
C SER A 271 10.92 -17.96 11.11
N SER A 272 11.53 -19.12 11.30
CA SER A 272 11.18 -20.35 10.58
C SER A 272 10.84 -21.45 11.58
N THR A 273 9.86 -22.28 11.21
CA THR A 273 9.57 -23.51 11.97
C THR A 273 10.74 -24.51 11.87
N ALA A 274 10.87 -25.39 12.84
CA ALA A 274 12.03 -26.28 12.96
C ALA A 274 12.24 -27.20 11.75
N ASP A 275 11.16 -27.66 11.13
CA ASP A 275 11.16 -28.48 9.91
C ASP A 275 11.74 -27.78 8.67
N LEU A 276 11.76 -26.44 8.68
CA LEU A 276 12.31 -25.62 7.58
C LEU A 276 13.75 -25.18 7.82
N VAL A 277 14.33 -25.47 8.99
CA VAL A 277 15.74 -25.22 9.31
C VAL A 277 16.61 -26.33 8.69
N GLN A 278 16.84 -26.25 7.39
CA GLN A 278 17.50 -27.26 6.56
C GLN A 278 18.66 -26.69 5.71
N GLY A 279 19.07 -25.43 5.95
CA GLY A 279 20.11 -24.78 5.17
C GLY A 279 19.70 -24.41 3.75
N LYS A 280 18.41 -24.45 3.41
CA LYS A 280 17.90 -23.98 2.12
C LYS A 280 17.99 -22.46 2.02
N ASP A 281 18.19 -21.97 0.82
CA ASP A 281 18.23 -20.52 0.57
C ASP A 281 16.84 -19.91 0.63
N VAL A 282 16.79 -18.69 1.15
CA VAL A 282 15.66 -17.76 1.01
C VAL A 282 16.16 -16.44 0.46
N PHE A 283 15.33 -15.74 -0.30
CA PHE A 283 15.69 -14.47 -0.91
C PHE A 283 14.84 -13.36 -0.31
N VAL A 284 15.49 -12.25 0.03
CA VAL A 284 14.82 -11.01 0.42
C VAL A 284 15.00 -9.98 -0.68
N VAL A 285 13.88 -9.39 -1.11
CA VAL A 285 13.87 -8.29 -2.07
C VAL A 285 13.15 -7.12 -1.43
N ALA A 286 13.79 -5.95 -1.40
CA ALA A 286 13.22 -4.71 -0.92
C ALA A 286 13.11 -3.71 -2.06
N GLN A 287 11.89 -3.27 -2.36
CA GLN A 287 11.58 -2.44 -3.52
C GLN A 287 10.66 -1.27 -3.15
N VAL A 288 10.71 -0.23 -3.96
CA VAL A 288 9.76 0.90 -3.93
C VAL A 288 9.19 1.04 -5.35
N ASN A 289 7.87 0.95 -5.49
CA ASN A 289 7.18 1.09 -6.77
C ASN A 289 7.75 0.22 -7.91
N GLY A 290 8.17 -1.03 -7.61
CA GLY A 290 8.72 -1.95 -8.60
C GLY A 290 10.22 -1.80 -8.88
N ILE A 291 10.88 -0.78 -8.30
CA ILE A 291 12.34 -0.63 -8.39
C ILE A 291 12.97 -1.30 -7.17
N VAL A 292 13.86 -2.26 -7.41
CA VAL A 292 14.60 -2.96 -6.36
C VAL A 292 15.77 -2.10 -5.89
N TYR A 293 15.81 -1.81 -4.58
CA TYR A 293 16.87 -1.04 -3.94
C TYR A 293 17.84 -1.90 -3.12
N ALA A 294 17.35 -3.04 -2.63
CA ALA A 294 18.18 -4.00 -1.90
C ALA A 294 17.66 -5.42 -2.10
N SER A 295 18.59 -6.36 -2.18
CA SER A 295 18.29 -7.79 -2.19
C SER A 295 19.44 -8.59 -1.60
N PHE A 296 19.14 -9.72 -0.97
CA PHE A 296 20.14 -10.64 -0.47
C PHE A 296 19.61 -12.06 -0.36
N THR A 297 20.52 -13.01 -0.36
CA THR A 297 20.27 -14.43 -0.06
C THR A 297 20.66 -14.73 1.38
N SER A 298 19.89 -15.56 2.06
CA SER A 298 20.25 -16.10 3.37
C SER A 298 19.93 -17.57 3.46
N LYS A 299 20.78 -18.35 4.12
CA LYS A 299 20.52 -19.78 4.39
C LYS A 299 19.74 -19.92 5.68
N VAL A 300 18.69 -20.74 5.63
CA VAL A 300 17.88 -21.07 6.82
C VAL A 300 18.55 -22.20 7.59
N ASP A 301 19.68 -21.87 8.25
CA ASP A 301 20.47 -22.77 9.10
C ASP A 301 20.11 -22.68 10.58
N LYS A 302 19.27 -21.72 10.95
CA LYS A 302 18.73 -21.49 12.29
C LYS A 302 17.31 -20.94 12.23
N ALA A 303 16.58 -21.10 13.33
CA ALA A 303 15.17 -20.71 13.42
C ALA A 303 14.91 -19.21 13.26
N ILE A 304 15.90 -18.36 13.55
CA ILE A 304 15.79 -16.90 13.46
C ILE A 304 16.99 -16.36 12.69
N LEU A 305 16.69 -15.68 11.59
CA LEU A 305 17.65 -14.92 10.79
C LEU A 305 17.33 -13.43 10.95
N THR A 306 18.37 -12.61 11.03
CA THR A 306 18.24 -11.15 11.10
C THR A 306 19.16 -10.46 10.11
N ALA A 307 18.68 -9.39 9.51
CA ALA A 307 19.45 -8.53 8.61
C ALA A 307 19.02 -7.08 8.79
N ASN A 308 19.89 -6.14 8.46
CA ASN A 308 19.59 -4.72 8.47
C ASN A 308 19.83 -4.13 7.08
N ILE A 309 18.89 -3.32 6.61
CA ILE A 309 19.04 -2.52 5.39
C ILE A 309 18.99 -1.05 5.81
N ALA A 310 19.99 -0.27 5.46
CA ALA A 310 20.05 1.15 5.78
C ALA A 310 18.91 1.90 5.04
N LYS A 311 18.12 2.71 5.76
CA LYS A 311 17.02 3.48 5.16
C LYS A 311 17.46 4.43 4.05
N LYS A 312 18.68 4.96 4.15
CA LYS A 312 19.26 5.89 3.16
C LYS A 312 19.35 5.33 1.73
N VAL A 313 19.25 4.01 1.52
CA VAL A 313 19.26 3.42 0.17
C VAL A 313 17.90 3.55 -0.52
N PHE A 314 16.84 3.81 0.23
CA PHE A 314 15.48 3.97 -0.31
C PHE A 314 15.13 5.44 -0.48
N PRO A 315 14.27 5.81 -1.44
CA PRO A 315 13.59 7.11 -1.43
C PRO A 315 12.56 7.17 -0.30
N THR A 316 12.07 8.38 0.02
CA THR A 316 10.85 8.52 0.82
C THR A 316 9.69 7.81 0.14
N GLY A 317 9.01 6.93 0.85
CA GLY A 317 7.90 6.15 0.31
C GLY A 317 7.65 4.83 1.02
N ILE A 318 6.78 4.01 0.42
CA ILE A 318 6.45 2.68 0.93
C ILE A 318 7.47 1.68 0.37
N VAL A 319 8.29 1.12 1.25
CA VAL A 319 9.19 0.01 0.93
C VAL A 319 8.42 -1.29 1.11
N GLN A 320 8.35 -2.08 0.06
CA GLN A 320 7.85 -3.44 0.06
C GLN A 320 9.01 -4.40 0.26
N VAL A 321 9.01 -5.13 1.37
CA VAL A 321 9.99 -6.17 1.67
C VAL A 321 9.31 -7.52 1.47
N SER A 322 9.80 -8.28 0.49
CA SER A 322 9.25 -9.59 0.11
C SER A 322 10.26 -10.69 0.40
N LEU A 323 9.80 -11.78 0.98
CA LEU A 323 10.55 -13.00 1.23
C LEU A 323 10.15 -14.07 0.21
N PHE A 324 11.12 -14.70 -0.42
CA PHE A 324 10.95 -15.78 -1.38
C PHE A 324 11.67 -17.04 -0.91
N ASP A 325 11.14 -18.21 -1.29
CA ASP A 325 11.82 -19.50 -1.10
C ASP A 325 12.94 -19.73 -2.15
N ALA A 326 13.65 -20.84 -2.03
CA ALA A 326 14.71 -21.25 -2.97
C ALA A 326 14.24 -21.40 -4.43
N ASN A 327 12.93 -21.57 -4.65
CA ASN A 327 12.31 -21.68 -5.98
C ASN A 327 11.76 -20.34 -6.49
N SER A 328 12.08 -19.23 -5.83
CA SER A 328 11.57 -17.88 -6.12
C SER A 328 10.05 -17.74 -5.94
N LYS A 329 9.41 -18.60 -5.14
CA LYS A 329 8.01 -18.47 -4.76
C LYS A 329 7.89 -17.45 -3.62
N PRO A 330 7.00 -16.45 -3.71
CA PRO A 330 6.77 -15.52 -2.61
C PRO A 330 6.15 -16.24 -1.40
N ILE A 331 6.70 -15.96 -0.21
CA ILE A 331 6.30 -16.59 1.06
C ILE A 331 5.59 -15.59 1.96
N ALA A 332 6.19 -14.40 2.12
CA ALA A 332 5.73 -13.38 3.02
C ALA A 332 6.09 -11.99 2.51
N GLU A 333 5.30 -11.00 2.90
CA GLU A 333 5.50 -9.61 2.49
C GLU A 333 5.22 -8.65 3.64
N ARG A 334 5.98 -7.54 3.70
CA ARG A 334 5.78 -6.46 4.65
C ARG A 334 5.98 -5.11 4.00
N LEU A 335 5.01 -4.21 4.17
CA LEU A 335 5.12 -2.81 3.76
C LEU A 335 5.61 -1.97 4.94
N VAL A 336 6.59 -1.10 4.69
CA VAL A 336 7.14 -0.18 5.69
C VAL A 336 7.32 1.20 5.06
N PHE A 337 6.88 2.24 5.75
CA PHE A 337 7.10 3.61 5.28
C PHE A 337 8.47 4.13 5.71
N VAL A 338 9.25 4.61 4.74
CA VAL A 338 10.50 5.34 4.96
C VAL A 338 10.22 6.82 4.70
N ASN A 339 10.59 7.67 5.65
CA ASN A 339 10.44 9.12 5.55
C ASN A 339 11.79 9.81 5.82
N HIS A 340 12.29 10.58 4.86
CA HIS A 340 13.50 11.38 4.98
C HIS A 340 13.20 12.84 5.30
N ASN A 341 11.91 13.21 5.46
CA ASN A 341 11.45 14.60 5.65
C ASN A 341 11.92 15.55 4.53
N ASP A 342 11.97 15.01 3.32
CA ASP A 342 12.44 15.67 2.09
C ASP A 342 11.30 16.24 1.24
N GLN A 343 10.08 16.37 1.84
CA GLN A 343 8.95 16.99 1.17
C GLN A 343 9.24 18.47 0.83
N LEU A 344 8.74 18.88 -0.33
CA LEU A 344 8.78 20.28 -0.73
C LEU A 344 8.08 21.14 0.33
N LYS A 345 8.79 22.15 0.85
CA LYS A 345 8.23 23.18 1.73
C LYS A 345 7.92 24.41 0.90
N ILE A 346 6.72 24.93 1.03
CA ILE A 346 6.29 26.15 0.35
C ILE A 346 5.81 27.11 1.44
N ASP A 347 6.52 28.24 1.58
CA ASP A 347 6.11 29.31 2.47
C ASP A 347 5.29 30.34 1.68
N VAL A 348 4.10 30.64 2.17
CA VAL A 348 3.21 31.62 1.58
C VAL A 348 3.17 32.84 2.45
N THR A 349 3.65 33.98 1.94
CA THR A 349 3.62 35.25 2.63
C THR A 349 2.71 36.24 1.89
N ASN A 350 1.85 36.96 2.67
CA ASN A 350 1.09 38.07 2.11
C ASN A 350 1.98 39.30 2.12
N THR A 351 2.28 39.85 0.94
CA THR A 351 3.15 41.02 0.77
C THR A 351 2.38 42.35 0.73
N THR A 352 1.04 42.29 0.89
CA THR A 352 0.17 43.48 0.94
C THR A 352 -0.69 43.46 2.19
N GLU A 353 -1.05 44.64 2.70
CA GLU A 353 -2.05 44.72 3.76
C GLU A 353 -3.39 44.16 3.30
N ALA A 354 -4.00 43.32 4.17
CA ALA A 354 -5.29 42.72 3.91
C ALA A 354 -6.39 43.79 3.97
N VAL A 355 -6.82 44.27 2.82
CA VAL A 355 -7.94 45.23 2.70
C VAL A 355 -9.10 44.52 1.99
N THR A 356 -10.30 44.61 2.57
CA THR A 356 -11.53 44.02 2.02
C THR A 356 -11.75 44.47 0.57
N LYS A 357 -11.99 43.50 -0.33
CA LYS A 357 -12.26 43.72 -1.76
C LYS A 357 -11.13 44.33 -2.57
N LYS A 358 -9.87 44.31 -2.09
CA LYS A 358 -8.70 44.72 -2.84
C LYS A 358 -7.84 43.50 -3.23
N LYS A 359 -7.00 43.73 -4.24
CA LYS A 359 -6.05 42.71 -4.70
C LYS A 359 -5.03 42.42 -3.60
N ALA A 360 -4.86 41.15 -3.25
CA ALA A 360 -3.78 40.66 -2.41
C ALA A 360 -2.63 40.12 -3.29
N ASN A 361 -1.40 40.42 -2.93
CA ASN A 361 -0.24 39.81 -3.55
C ASN A 361 0.36 38.81 -2.58
N LEU A 362 0.51 37.55 -3.05
CA LEU A 362 1.12 36.48 -2.29
C LEU A 362 2.49 36.16 -2.90
N ALA A 363 3.50 36.08 -2.05
CA ALA A 363 4.80 35.54 -2.44
C ALA A 363 4.87 34.04 -2.02
N LEU A 364 5.35 33.22 -2.94
CA LEU A 364 5.64 31.80 -2.73
C LEU A 364 7.16 31.63 -2.70
N ASN A 365 7.70 31.09 -1.60
CA ASN A 365 9.13 30.84 -1.39
C ASN A 365 9.36 29.35 -1.13
#